data_78f294abae2bec525d8771f093c11a84
#
_entry.id   78f294abae2bec525d8771f093c11a84
#
_cell.length_a   1.000
_cell.length_b   1.000
_cell.length_c   1.000
_cell.angle_alpha   90.00
_cell.angle_beta   90.00
_cell.angle_gamma   90.00
#
_symmetry.space_group_name_H-M   'P 1'
#
loop_
_entity.id
_entity.type
_entity.pdbx_description
1 polymer ?
#
loop_
_entity_poly.entity_id
_entity_poly.type
_entity_poly.pdbx_seq_one_letter_code
_entity_poly.pdbx_strand_id
1 'polypeptide(L)'
;MSDKRQLTVELTSEDGFTLPAYVSLPDGRPRGAIVVLQEIFGVNSHIRNVTDGYAAAGYLAVAPATFHRVKAGVDLGYTGEDMGAGMALKAAVEAMASPGGSAITPLVMQDIAAAVKYASVAANMATQDTLAPPSGPGGQGGKVGAKVGVVGYCWGGLLTWRAACLLDGVSAAVPYYGGGMTVGDEPARQPKCPVLCHFGDQDKHITLPTVLAFKAAQKAVEVQIYAADHGFNCDQRGSYNAEAATLALERTLAFFRRHVG
;
A
#
# COMPACT_ATOMS: atom_id res chain seq x y z
N MET A 1 -14.30 2.86 -24.28
CA MET A 1 -13.92 3.18 -22.87
C MET A 1 -14.18 1.91 -22.09
N SER A 2 -13.14 1.27 -21.54
CA SER A 2 -13.28 0.04 -20.75
C SER A 2 -14.10 0.36 -19.50
N ASP A 3 -15.16 -0.40 -19.27
CA ASP A 3 -15.99 -0.29 -18.08
C ASP A 3 -15.18 -0.86 -16.91
N LYS A 4 -14.38 0.01 -16.25
CA LYS A 4 -13.56 -0.37 -15.10
C LYS A 4 -14.51 -0.81 -13.98
N ARG A 5 -14.53 -2.09 -13.67
CA ARG A 5 -15.31 -2.61 -12.56
C ARG A 5 -14.67 -2.17 -11.24
N GLN A 6 -15.23 -1.12 -10.67
CA GLN A 6 -14.88 -0.59 -9.37
C GLN A 6 -15.87 -1.12 -8.34
N LEU A 7 -15.36 -1.67 -7.25
CA LEU A 7 -16.16 -2.27 -6.19
C LEU A 7 -15.72 -1.72 -4.83
N THR A 8 -16.63 -1.72 -3.87
CA THR A 8 -16.28 -1.64 -2.45
C THR A 8 -16.59 -2.98 -1.82
N VAL A 9 -15.63 -3.54 -1.11
CA VAL A 9 -15.75 -4.82 -0.41
C VAL A 9 -15.48 -4.61 1.08
N GLU A 10 -15.99 -5.51 1.92
CA GLU A 10 -15.64 -5.57 3.33
C GLU A 10 -14.53 -6.60 3.54
N LEU A 11 -13.49 -6.19 4.23
CA LEU A 11 -12.39 -7.04 4.71
C LEU A 11 -12.61 -7.32 6.19
N THR A 12 -12.25 -8.53 6.65
CA THR A 12 -12.28 -8.88 8.07
C THR A 12 -10.87 -9.17 8.56
N SER A 13 -10.41 -8.38 9.52
CA SER A 13 -9.13 -8.54 10.20
C SER A 13 -9.16 -9.71 11.18
N GLU A 14 -7.99 -10.14 11.65
CA GLU A 14 -7.85 -11.30 12.53
C GLU A 14 -8.60 -11.13 13.86
N ASP A 15 -8.70 -9.90 14.37
CA ASP A 15 -9.45 -9.55 15.57
C ASP A 15 -10.97 -9.45 15.36
N GLY A 16 -11.47 -9.78 14.16
CA GLY A 16 -12.88 -9.71 13.78
C GLY A 16 -13.37 -8.32 13.35
N PHE A 17 -12.50 -7.30 13.36
CA PHE A 17 -12.87 -5.97 12.88
C PHE A 17 -13.08 -5.99 11.36
N THR A 18 -14.13 -5.29 10.89
CA THR A 18 -14.42 -5.14 9.46
C THR A 18 -14.10 -3.72 8.98
N LEU A 19 -13.50 -3.63 7.80
CA LEU A 19 -13.18 -2.36 7.15
C LEU A 19 -13.45 -2.43 5.65
N PRO A 20 -13.90 -1.32 5.02
CA PRO A 20 -14.10 -1.29 3.59
C PRO A 20 -12.76 -1.20 2.85
N ALA A 21 -12.72 -1.76 1.65
CA ALA A 21 -11.64 -1.55 0.70
C ALA A 21 -12.21 -1.21 -0.69
N TYR A 22 -11.57 -0.23 -1.34
CA TYR A 22 -11.81 0.04 -2.75
C TYR A 22 -11.08 -0.99 -3.59
N VAL A 23 -11.76 -1.61 -4.54
CA VAL A 23 -11.21 -2.63 -5.43
C VAL A 23 -11.39 -2.22 -6.88
N SER A 24 -10.35 -2.33 -7.67
CA SER A 24 -10.37 -2.13 -9.11
C SER A 24 -9.85 -3.39 -9.81
N LEU A 25 -10.58 -3.81 -10.85
CA LEU A 25 -10.35 -5.06 -11.56
C LEU A 25 -9.74 -4.80 -12.94
N PRO A 26 -8.75 -5.59 -13.37
CA PRO A 26 -8.18 -5.48 -14.69
C PRO A 26 -9.13 -5.98 -15.78
N ASP A 27 -8.84 -5.60 -17.02
CA ASP A 27 -9.42 -6.27 -18.19
C ASP A 27 -8.81 -7.67 -18.31
N GLY A 28 -9.66 -8.69 -18.15
CA GLY A 28 -9.24 -10.10 -18.23
C GLY A 28 -8.68 -10.66 -16.92
N ARG A 29 -7.96 -11.77 -17.04
CA ARG A 29 -7.40 -12.47 -15.88
C ARG A 29 -6.28 -11.66 -15.22
N PRO A 30 -6.32 -11.42 -13.91
CA PRO A 30 -5.24 -10.73 -13.22
C PRO A 30 -3.91 -11.47 -13.32
N ARG A 31 -2.82 -10.72 -13.51
CA ARG A 31 -1.44 -11.23 -13.43
C ARG A 31 -1.06 -11.64 -12.01
N GLY A 32 -1.65 -10.96 -11.03
CA GLY A 32 -1.49 -11.08 -9.60
C GLY A 32 -2.30 -9.98 -8.95
N ALA A 33 -2.03 -9.65 -7.69
CA ALA A 33 -2.73 -8.58 -7.00
C ALA A 33 -1.77 -7.51 -6.45
N ILE A 34 -2.28 -6.27 -6.31
CA ILE A 34 -1.57 -5.16 -5.68
C ILE A 34 -2.45 -4.57 -4.58
N VAL A 35 -1.92 -4.52 -3.36
CA VAL A 35 -2.51 -3.75 -2.26
C VAL A 35 -1.91 -2.35 -2.27
N VAL A 36 -2.78 -1.32 -2.32
CA VAL A 36 -2.40 0.10 -2.40
C VAL A 36 -2.67 0.77 -1.06
N LEU A 37 -1.63 1.23 -0.38
CA LEU A 37 -1.74 1.85 0.94
C LEU A 37 -1.75 3.38 0.82
N GLN A 38 -2.78 3.96 1.40
CA GLN A 38 -3.08 5.39 1.38
C GLN A 38 -2.02 6.26 2.05
N GLU A 39 -1.99 7.53 1.68
CA GLU A 39 -1.34 8.60 2.43
C GLU A 39 -2.12 8.87 3.75
N ILE A 40 -1.88 10.02 4.38
CA ILE A 40 -2.66 10.44 5.56
C ILE A 40 -4.05 11.01 5.21
N PHE A 41 -4.50 10.92 3.97
CA PHE A 41 -5.73 11.55 3.47
C PHE A 41 -6.89 10.57 3.24
N GLY A 42 -6.71 9.30 3.59
CA GLY A 42 -7.71 8.26 3.35
C GLY A 42 -7.64 7.68 1.94
N VAL A 43 -8.60 6.82 1.61
CA VAL A 43 -8.78 6.28 0.25
C VAL A 43 -9.51 7.33 -0.60
N ASN A 44 -8.85 8.46 -0.78
CA ASN A 44 -9.35 9.62 -1.52
C ASN A 44 -9.27 9.42 -3.04
N SER A 45 -9.66 10.47 -3.80
CA SER A 45 -9.67 10.41 -5.27
C SER A 45 -8.32 10.03 -5.87
N HIS A 46 -7.20 10.54 -5.31
CA HIS A 46 -5.86 10.20 -5.78
C HIS A 46 -5.54 8.71 -5.58
N ILE A 47 -5.78 8.18 -4.38
CA ILE A 47 -5.52 6.75 -4.09
C ILE A 47 -6.43 5.83 -4.91
N ARG A 48 -7.68 6.21 -5.16
CA ARG A 48 -8.56 5.47 -6.08
C ARG A 48 -8.03 5.48 -7.51
N ASN A 49 -7.58 6.63 -8.02
CA ASN A 49 -6.96 6.75 -9.35
C ASN A 49 -5.69 5.90 -9.47
N VAL A 50 -4.84 5.89 -8.43
CA VAL A 50 -3.65 5.05 -8.38
C VAL A 50 -4.03 3.57 -8.42
N THR A 51 -5.06 3.16 -7.66
CA THR A 51 -5.57 1.79 -7.63
C THR A 51 -6.09 1.37 -9.00
N ASP A 52 -6.83 2.26 -9.68
CA ASP A 52 -7.29 2.05 -11.06
C ASP A 52 -6.13 1.94 -12.05
N GLY A 53 -5.05 2.68 -11.82
CA GLY A 53 -3.83 2.60 -12.63
C GLY A 53 -3.18 1.22 -12.56
N TYR A 54 -3.12 0.59 -11.39
CA TYR A 54 -2.62 -0.79 -11.25
C TYR A 54 -3.58 -1.80 -11.90
N ALA A 55 -4.89 -1.57 -11.82
CA ALA A 55 -5.85 -2.42 -12.54
C ALA A 55 -5.68 -2.30 -14.06
N ALA A 56 -5.49 -1.10 -14.58
CA ALA A 56 -5.17 -0.88 -16.00
C ALA A 56 -3.85 -1.54 -16.43
N ALA A 57 -2.90 -1.72 -15.49
CA ALA A 57 -1.65 -2.45 -15.72
C ALA A 57 -1.78 -3.99 -15.64
N GLY A 58 -3.00 -4.51 -15.39
CA GLY A 58 -3.32 -5.93 -15.42
C GLY A 58 -3.32 -6.63 -14.05
N TYR A 59 -3.37 -5.89 -12.94
CA TYR A 59 -3.43 -6.46 -11.59
C TYR A 59 -4.82 -6.29 -10.99
N LEU A 60 -5.26 -7.21 -10.14
CA LEU A 60 -6.34 -6.91 -9.19
C LEU A 60 -5.80 -5.95 -8.15
N ALA A 61 -6.38 -4.76 -8.00
CA ALA A 61 -5.88 -3.73 -7.09
C ALA A 61 -6.85 -3.45 -5.95
N VAL A 62 -6.34 -3.37 -4.70
CA VAL A 62 -7.14 -3.25 -3.47
C VAL A 62 -6.57 -2.13 -2.60
N ALA A 63 -7.37 -1.14 -2.24
CA ALA A 63 -6.99 -0.07 -1.33
C ALA A 63 -7.84 -0.15 -0.04
N PRO A 64 -7.30 -0.72 1.07
CA PRO A 64 -8.01 -0.80 2.35
C PRO A 64 -8.11 0.57 3.02
N ALA A 65 -9.26 0.88 3.63
CA ALA A 65 -9.47 2.11 4.37
C ALA A 65 -8.84 2.02 5.77
N THR A 66 -7.53 2.18 5.87
CA THR A 66 -6.74 1.94 7.09
C THR A 66 -7.07 2.89 8.26
N PHE A 67 -7.83 3.96 8.03
CA PHE A 67 -8.34 4.85 9.08
C PHE A 67 -9.68 4.40 9.67
N HIS A 68 -10.31 3.36 9.11
CA HIS A 68 -11.68 2.98 9.45
C HIS A 68 -11.88 2.63 10.94
N ARG A 69 -10.84 2.11 11.60
CA ARG A 69 -10.87 1.84 13.05
C ARG A 69 -11.08 3.09 13.91
N VAL A 70 -10.63 4.24 13.44
CA VAL A 70 -10.76 5.53 14.15
C VAL A 70 -11.92 6.33 13.60
N LYS A 71 -12.03 6.40 12.27
CA LYS A 71 -13.07 7.18 11.60
C LYS A 71 -13.43 6.53 10.27
N ALA A 72 -14.71 6.25 10.10
CA ALA A 72 -15.26 5.75 8.84
C ALA A 72 -15.30 6.84 7.77
N GLY A 73 -15.16 6.45 6.49
CA GLY A 73 -15.38 7.31 5.34
C GLY A 73 -14.41 8.49 5.23
N VAL A 74 -13.15 8.30 5.63
CA VAL A 74 -12.13 9.35 5.50
C VAL A 74 -11.77 9.54 4.01
N ASP A 75 -12.07 10.73 3.50
CA ASP A 75 -11.79 11.18 2.12
C ASP A 75 -11.38 12.65 2.19
N LEU A 76 -10.09 12.90 2.49
CA LEU A 76 -9.55 14.24 2.71
C LEU A 76 -8.89 14.76 1.42
N GLY A 77 -8.92 16.10 1.26
CA GLY A 77 -8.15 16.82 0.28
C GLY A 77 -6.70 17.05 0.73
N TYR A 78 -6.10 18.13 0.23
CA TYR A 78 -4.68 18.46 0.47
C TYR A 78 -4.49 19.87 1.05
N THR A 79 -5.51 20.44 1.70
CA THR A 79 -5.39 21.70 2.42
C THR A 79 -4.58 21.55 3.72
N GLY A 80 -4.17 22.64 4.34
CA GLY A 80 -3.52 22.59 5.64
C GLY A 80 -4.40 21.99 6.75
N GLU A 81 -5.73 22.18 6.66
CA GLU A 81 -6.71 21.59 7.58
C GLU A 81 -6.79 20.06 7.37
N ASP A 82 -6.88 19.61 6.12
CA ASP A 82 -6.87 18.19 5.77
C ASP A 82 -5.59 17.49 6.26
N MET A 83 -4.45 18.17 6.12
CA MET A 83 -3.16 17.65 6.59
C MET A 83 -3.16 17.52 8.12
N GLY A 84 -3.67 18.50 8.84
CA GLY A 84 -3.81 18.44 10.31
C GLY A 84 -4.73 17.29 10.74
N ALA A 85 -5.88 17.15 10.08
CA ALA A 85 -6.82 16.06 10.35
C ALA A 85 -6.20 14.68 10.06
N GLY A 86 -5.52 14.55 8.93
CA GLY A 86 -4.83 13.31 8.54
C GLY A 86 -3.72 12.91 9.50
N MET A 87 -2.93 13.87 9.98
CA MET A 87 -1.90 13.62 11.00
C MET A 87 -2.49 13.16 12.32
N ALA A 88 -3.62 13.75 12.76
CA ALA A 88 -4.32 13.31 13.96
C ALA A 88 -4.87 11.88 13.83
N LEU A 89 -5.47 11.54 12.67
CA LEU A 89 -5.94 10.19 12.39
C LEU A 89 -4.79 9.17 12.38
N LYS A 90 -3.68 9.50 11.72
CA LYS A 90 -2.46 8.68 11.73
C LYS A 90 -1.99 8.39 13.16
N ALA A 91 -1.86 9.43 14.00
CA ALA A 91 -1.43 9.29 15.38
C ALA A 91 -2.40 8.40 16.19
N ALA A 92 -3.71 8.57 16.00
CA ALA A 92 -4.73 7.75 16.67
C ALA A 92 -4.64 6.26 16.25
N VAL A 93 -4.46 5.96 14.96
CA VAL A 93 -4.30 4.58 14.47
C VAL A 93 -3.00 3.96 14.99
N GLU A 94 -1.90 4.70 14.98
CA GLU A 94 -0.59 4.20 15.47
C GLU A 94 -0.59 3.94 16.98
N ALA A 95 -1.43 4.64 17.74
CA ALA A 95 -1.60 4.42 19.18
C ALA A 95 -2.46 3.19 19.52
N MET A 96 -3.16 2.59 18.55
CA MET A 96 -3.99 1.41 18.78
C MET A 96 -3.13 0.15 18.91
N ALA A 97 -3.07 -0.42 20.11
CA ALA A 97 -2.36 -1.66 20.38
C ALA A 97 -3.28 -2.87 20.22
N SER A 98 -2.70 -4.02 19.83
CA SER A 98 -3.43 -5.29 19.83
C SER A 98 -3.84 -5.72 21.25
N PRO A 99 -5.11 -6.09 21.49
CA PRO A 99 -5.51 -6.71 22.73
C PRO A 99 -4.76 -8.04 22.89
N GLY A 100 -4.00 -8.18 23.98
CA GLY A 100 -3.25 -9.43 24.26
C GLY A 100 -1.73 -9.31 24.23
N GLY A 101 -1.19 -8.10 24.07
CA GLY A 101 0.17 -7.81 24.53
C GLY A 101 1.32 -8.14 23.61
N SER A 102 1.12 -8.43 22.33
CA SER A 102 2.22 -8.30 21.38
C SER A 102 2.33 -6.83 20.98
N ALA A 103 3.17 -6.09 21.67
CA ALA A 103 3.47 -4.67 21.38
C ALA A 103 4.11 -4.44 20.00
N ILE A 104 4.19 -5.46 19.17
CA ILE A 104 5.02 -5.50 17.98
C ILE A 104 4.20 -5.32 16.69
N THR A 105 2.87 -5.54 16.74
CA THR A 105 2.04 -5.41 15.54
C THR A 105 0.87 -4.46 15.79
N PRO A 106 0.97 -3.18 15.36
CA PRO A 106 -0.17 -2.27 15.39
C PRO A 106 -1.39 -2.88 14.68
N LEU A 107 -2.62 -2.60 15.16
CA LEU A 107 -3.85 -3.15 14.58
C LEU A 107 -3.98 -2.85 13.08
N VAL A 108 -3.48 -1.72 12.61
CA VAL A 108 -3.44 -1.39 11.17
C VAL A 108 -2.71 -2.44 10.34
N MET A 109 -1.72 -3.13 10.90
CA MET A 109 -1.02 -4.20 10.19
C MET A 109 -1.89 -5.46 10.03
N GLN A 110 -2.81 -5.72 10.96
CA GLN A 110 -3.81 -6.79 10.81
C GLN A 110 -4.82 -6.46 9.69
N ASP A 111 -5.19 -5.18 9.56
CA ASP A 111 -6.06 -4.70 8.48
C ASP A 111 -5.37 -4.86 7.11
N ILE A 112 -4.07 -4.53 7.04
CA ILE A 112 -3.28 -4.72 5.82
C ILE A 112 -3.11 -6.22 5.53
N ALA A 113 -2.89 -7.07 6.53
CA ALA A 113 -2.84 -8.52 6.35
C ALA A 113 -4.15 -9.09 5.79
N ALA A 114 -5.31 -8.59 6.26
CA ALA A 114 -6.62 -8.94 5.71
C ALA A 114 -6.73 -8.53 4.22
N ALA A 115 -6.23 -7.34 3.86
CA ALA A 115 -6.20 -6.90 2.47
C ALA A 115 -5.29 -7.78 1.58
N VAL A 116 -4.12 -8.16 2.07
CA VAL A 116 -3.19 -9.07 1.37
C VAL A 116 -3.85 -10.44 1.17
N LYS A 117 -4.47 -10.99 2.21
CA LYS A 117 -5.18 -12.27 2.12
C LYS A 117 -6.33 -12.20 1.11
N TYR A 118 -7.18 -11.18 1.20
CA TYR A 118 -8.29 -10.96 0.25
C TYR A 118 -7.75 -10.86 -1.19
N ALA A 119 -6.75 -10.02 -1.42
CA ALA A 119 -6.18 -9.78 -2.74
C ALA A 119 -5.63 -11.07 -3.38
N SER A 120 -4.94 -11.90 -2.59
CA SER A 120 -4.41 -13.19 -3.03
C SER A 120 -5.52 -14.16 -3.47
N VAL A 121 -6.60 -14.27 -2.70
CA VAL A 121 -7.74 -15.13 -2.99
C VAL A 121 -8.52 -14.61 -4.19
N ALA A 122 -8.86 -13.32 -4.18
CA ALA A 122 -9.68 -12.69 -5.22
C ALA A 122 -9.00 -12.73 -6.60
N ALA A 123 -7.69 -12.46 -6.68
CA ALA A 123 -6.96 -12.54 -7.95
C ALA A 123 -6.86 -13.96 -8.51
N ASN A 124 -6.83 -14.97 -7.64
CA ASN A 124 -6.81 -16.37 -8.06
C ASN A 124 -8.20 -16.85 -8.55
N MET A 125 -9.28 -16.28 -8.01
CA MET A 125 -10.67 -16.62 -8.35
C MET A 125 -11.21 -15.82 -9.53
N ALA A 126 -10.62 -14.65 -9.85
CA ALA A 126 -11.08 -13.79 -10.91
C ALA A 126 -10.88 -14.44 -12.27
N THR A 127 -11.95 -15.06 -12.76
CA THR A 127 -12.13 -15.44 -14.18
C THR A 127 -13.06 -14.42 -14.81
N GLN A 128 -13.06 -14.32 -16.15
CA GLN A 128 -13.88 -13.32 -16.87
C GLN A 128 -15.38 -13.34 -16.52
N ASP A 129 -15.91 -14.44 -15.96
CA ASP A 129 -17.33 -14.63 -15.73
C ASP A 129 -17.79 -14.64 -14.25
N THR A 130 -16.87 -14.61 -13.28
CA THR A 130 -17.24 -14.73 -11.86
C THR A 130 -16.56 -13.70 -10.98
N LEU A 131 -17.15 -12.51 -10.91
CA LEU A 131 -16.70 -11.40 -10.05
C LEU A 131 -17.59 -11.23 -8.82
N ALA A 132 -18.09 -12.34 -8.25
CA ALA A 132 -18.65 -12.30 -6.91
C ALA A 132 -17.50 -12.37 -5.90
N PRO A 133 -17.43 -11.42 -4.92
CA PRO A 133 -16.48 -11.56 -3.82
C PRO A 133 -16.76 -12.88 -3.10
N PRO A 134 -15.75 -13.59 -2.58
CA PRO A 134 -15.99 -14.78 -1.78
C PRO A 134 -16.78 -14.35 -0.53
N SER A 135 -18.06 -14.68 -0.51
CA SER A 135 -18.93 -14.49 0.65
C SER A 135 -18.66 -15.63 1.63
N GLY A 136 -17.87 -15.37 2.69
CA GLY A 136 -17.78 -16.25 3.84
C GLY A 136 -16.36 -16.66 4.25
N PRO A 137 -16.17 -17.03 5.53
CA PRO A 137 -14.87 -17.43 6.09
C PRO A 137 -14.57 -18.91 5.82
N GLY A 138 -14.45 -19.37 4.57
CA GLY A 138 -14.33 -20.81 4.36
C GLY A 138 -13.98 -21.25 2.95
N GLY A 139 -12.87 -20.83 2.40
CA GLY A 139 -12.28 -21.45 1.21
C GLY A 139 -11.15 -22.42 1.61
N GLN A 140 -11.48 -23.61 2.12
CA GLN A 140 -10.52 -24.71 2.21
C GLN A 140 -10.38 -25.34 0.82
N GLY A 141 -9.24 -25.14 0.19
CA GLY A 141 -8.88 -25.82 -1.04
C GLY A 141 -7.51 -25.39 -1.48
N GLY A 142 -6.51 -26.25 -1.31
CA GLY A 142 -5.06 -26.04 -1.48
C GLY A 142 -4.60 -25.60 -2.87
N LYS A 143 -5.04 -24.45 -3.36
CA LYS A 143 -4.40 -23.73 -4.46
C LYS A 143 -3.55 -22.63 -3.84
N VAL A 144 -2.28 -22.60 -4.19
CA VAL A 144 -1.38 -21.48 -3.90
C VAL A 144 -2.09 -20.20 -4.38
N GLY A 145 -2.38 -19.27 -3.48
CA GLY A 145 -3.01 -18.01 -3.82
C GLY A 145 -2.17 -17.22 -4.83
N ALA A 146 -2.79 -16.26 -5.50
CA ALA A 146 -2.06 -15.37 -6.39
C ALA A 146 -1.00 -14.58 -5.61
N LYS A 147 0.12 -14.27 -6.25
CA LYS A 147 1.15 -13.40 -5.65
C LYS A 147 0.61 -12.00 -5.41
N VAL A 148 1.02 -11.37 -4.31
CA VAL A 148 0.55 -10.04 -3.90
C VAL A 148 1.73 -9.09 -3.74
N GLY A 149 1.69 -7.98 -4.49
CA GLY A 149 2.53 -6.82 -4.25
C GLY A 149 1.85 -5.83 -3.30
N VAL A 150 2.64 -5.11 -2.52
CA VAL A 150 2.16 -3.99 -1.69
C VAL A 150 2.86 -2.73 -2.14
N VAL A 151 2.11 -1.67 -2.39
CA VAL A 151 2.62 -0.33 -2.68
C VAL A 151 1.96 0.68 -1.75
N GLY A 152 2.67 1.70 -1.35
CA GLY A 152 2.08 2.73 -0.50
C GLY A 152 2.85 4.04 -0.56
N TYR A 153 2.15 5.10 -0.20
CA TYR A 153 2.58 6.48 -0.41
C TYR A 153 2.62 7.23 0.91
N CYS A 154 3.66 8.01 1.18
CA CYS A 154 3.83 8.78 2.41
C CYS A 154 3.76 7.86 3.66
N TRP A 155 2.77 8.02 4.53
CA TRP A 155 2.52 7.09 5.64
C TRP A 155 2.30 5.66 5.16
N GLY A 156 1.54 5.48 4.06
CA GLY A 156 1.39 4.18 3.40
C GLY A 156 2.71 3.58 2.94
N GLY A 157 3.71 4.40 2.60
CA GLY A 157 5.06 3.95 2.30
C GLY A 157 5.75 3.31 3.52
N LEU A 158 5.63 3.92 4.70
CA LEU A 158 6.08 3.30 5.96
C LEU A 158 5.34 1.99 6.24
N LEU A 159 4.02 1.97 6.07
CA LEU A 159 3.22 0.76 6.26
C LEU A 159 3.61 -0.35 5.26
N THR A 160 3.96 0.02 4.02
CA THR A 160 4.46 -0.92 3.00
C THR A 160 5.80 -1.53 3.40
N TRP A 161 6.73 -0.74 3.93
CA TRP A 161 7.98 -1.24 4.49
C TRP A 161 7.72 -2.21 5.64
N ARG A 162 6.86 -1.85 6.58
CA ARG A 162 6.46 -2.72 7.70
C ARG A 162 5.76 -3.98 7.21
N ALA A 163 4.91 -3.91 6.19
CA ALA A 163 4.28 -5.09 5.59
C ALA A 163 5.32 -6.06 5.02
N ALA A 164 6.34 -5.56 4.32
CA ALA A 164 7.43 -6.37 3.82
C ALA A 164 8.22 -7.09 4.92
N CYS A 165 8.36 -6.47 6.11
CA CYS A 165 9.13 -7.02 7.23
C CYS A 165 8.31 -7.92 8.15
N LEU A 166 7.01 -7.66 8.33
CA LEU A 166 6.20 -8.28 9.37
C LEU A 166 5.21 -9.30 8.84
N LEU A 167 4.63 -9.06 7.66
CA LEU A 167 3.53 -9.88 7.15
C LEU A 167 4.03 -11.04 6.28
N ASP A 168 3.29 -12.12 6.33
CA ASP A 168 3.43 -13.22 5.37
C ASP A 168 2.49 -12.98 4.17
N GLY A 169 2.79 -13.63 3.03
CA GLY A 169 2.00 -13.50 1.81
C GLY A 169 2.31 -12.28 0.93
N VAL A 170 3.21 -11.39 1.36
CA VAL A 170 3.73 -10.29 0.53
C VAL A 170 4.84 -10.81 -0.37
N SER A 171 4.65 -10.73 -1.68
CA SER A 171 5.61 -11.21 -2.69
C SER A 171 6.61 -10.13 -3.13
N ALA A 172 6.24 -8.86 -3.01
CA ALA A 172 7.08 -7.70 -3.31
C ALA A 172 6.49 -6.43 -2.66
N ALA A 173 7.32 -5.46 -2.31
CA ALA A 173 6.87 -4.23 -1.69
C ALA A 173 7.54 -2.99 -2.31
N VAL A 174 6.74 -1.92 -2.52
CA VAL A 174 7.23 -0.69 -3.13
C VAL A 174 6.78 0.52 -2.32
N PRO A 175 7.56 0.95 -1.30
CA PRO A 175 7.31 2.18 -0.57
C PRO A 175 7.73 3.41 -1.38
N TYR A 176 6.82 4.39 -1.50
CA TYR A 176 7.07 5.72 -2.02
C TYR A 176 7.18 6.71 -0.87
N TYR A 177 8.27 7.44 -0.79
CA TYR A 177 8.56 8.49 0.21
C TYR A 177 7.99 8.16 1.59
N GLY A 178 8.34 6.96 2.10
CA GLY A 178 7.80 6.42 3.35
C GLY A 178 8.27 7.22 4.57
N GLY A 179 7.40 8.08 5.09
CA GLY A 179 7.71 8.94 6.22
C GLY A 179 8.00 8.15 7.49
N GLY A 180 9.22 8.26 7.99
CA GLY A 180 9.68 7.55 9.20
C GLY A 180 10.44 6.25 8.95
N MET A 181 10.39 5.66 7.74
CA MET A 181 11.06 4.38 7.48
C MET A 181 12.61 4.45 7.46
N THR A 182 13.19 5.65 7.36
CA THR A 182 14.65 5.84 7.33
C THR A 182 15.26 6.18 8.69
N VAL A 183 14.46 6.18 9.76
CA VAL A 183 14.89 6.59 11.10
C VAL A 183 14.41 5.62 12.18
N GLY A 184 14.92 5.79 13.41
CA GLY A 184 14.56 4.92 14.54
C GLY A 184 14.98 3.46 14.29
N ASP A 185 14.12 2.53 14.66
CA ASP A 185 14.37 1.10 14.51
C ASP A 185 14.03 0.55 13.11
N GLU A 186 13.39 1.35 12.25
CA GLU A 186 12.94 0.89 10.94
C GLU A 186 14.09 0.44 10.02
N PRO A 187 15.25 1.15 9.95
CA PRO A 187 16.39 0.70 9.14
C PRO A 187 17.02 -0.61 9.58
N ALA A 188 16.76 -1.10 10.80
CA ALA A 188 17.26 -2.36 11.31
C ALA A 188 16.38 -3.57 10.98
N ARG A 189 15.12 -3.33 10.54
CA ARG A 189 14.19 -4.39 10.16
C ARG A 189 14.68 -5.14 8.92
N GLN A 190 14.32 -6.42 8.83
CA GLN A 190 14.68 -7.26 7.69
C GLN A 190 13.41 -7.58 6.87
N PRO A 191 13.34 -7.18 5.59
CA PRO A 191 12.20 -7.52 4.74
C PRO A 191 12.23 -9.01 4.37
N LYS A 192 11.06 -9.63 4.34
CA LYS A 192 10.83 -11.03 3.97
C LYS A 192 10.68 -11.23 2.46
N CYS A 193 10.57 -10.13 1.70
CA CYS A 193 10.38 -10.14 0.26
C CYS A 193 11.25 -9.05 -0.42
N PRO A 194 11.43 -9.09 -1.74
CA PRO A 194 12.06 -8.00 -2.48
C PRO A 194 11.38 -6.66 -2.25
N VAL A 195 12.19 -5.59 -2.10
CA VAL A 195 11.71 -4.23 -1.86
C VAL A 195 12.38 -3.25 -2.82
N LEU A 196 11.58 -2.34 -3.41
CA LEU A 196 12.03 -1.21 -4.22
C LEU A 196 11.49 0.09 -3.61
N CYS A 197 12.37 0.95 -3.12
CA CYS A 197 12.01 2.23 -2.49
C CYS A 197 12.19 3.41 -3.46
N HIS A 198 11.26 4.36 -3.40
CA HIS A 198 11.34 5.64 -4.13
C HIS A 198 11.38 6.81 -3.16
N PHE A 199 12.43 7.66 -3.26
CA PHE A 199 12.61 8.86 -2.43
C PHE A 199 12.90 10.08 -3.29
N GLY A 200 12.56 11.27 -2.79
CA GLY A 200 12.98 12.54 -3.34
C GLY A 200 14.22 13.08 -2.60
N ASP A 201 15.16 13.73 -3.29
CA ASP A 201 16.33 14.37 -2.69
C ASP A 201 16.03 15.77 -2.13
N GLN A 202 14.86 16.35 -2.50
CA GLN A 202 14.37 17.64 -2.02
C GLN A 202 13.36 17.49 -0.86
N ASP A 203 13.08 16.26 -0.42
CA ASP A 203 12.16 15.96 0.66
C ASP A 203 12.72 16.45 2.01
N LYS A 204 12.04 17.44 2.61
CA LYS A 204 12.42 18.03 3.89
C LYS A 204 12.04 17.17 5.09
N HIS A 205 11.12 16.21 4.90
CA HIS A 205 10.67 15.29 5.95
C HIS A 205 11.51 14.02 5.98
N ILE A 206 12.03 13.59 4.81
CA ILE A 206 12.89 12.40 4.66
C ILE A 206 14.17 12.86 3.99
N THR A 207 15.09 13.36 4.80
CA THR A 207 16.30 14.03 4.25
C THR A 207 17.23 13.04 3.55
N LEU A 208 17.92 13.52 2.50
CA LEU A 208 18.87 12.71 1.73
C LEU A 208 19.89 11.96 2.60
N PRO A 209 20.48 12.55 3.66
CA PRO A 209 21.40 11.80 4.54
C PRO A 209 20.75 10.58 5.18
N THR A 210 19.48 10.65 5.63
CA THR A 210 18.78 9.50 6.23
C THR A 210 18.45 8.42 5.19
N VAL A 211 18.12 8.82 3.95
CA VAL A 211 17.93 7.90 2.83
C VAL A 211 19.22 7.16 2.49
N LEU A 212 20.35 7.86 2.45
CA LEU A 212 21.65 7.23 2.17
C LEU A 212 22.08 6.29 3.30
N ALA A 213 21.80 6.63 4.56
CA ALA A 213 22.05 5.77 5.70
C ALA A 213 21.17 4.50 5.63
N PHE A 214 19.88 4.64 5.31
CA PHE A 214 18.97 3.52 5.10
C PHE A 214 19.48 2.61 3.96
N LYS A 215 19.83 3.18 2.81
CA LYS A 215 20.39 2.44 1.67
C LYS A 215 21.68 1.70 2.05
N ALA A 216 22.51 2.29 2.91
CA ALA A 216 23.72 1.65 3.40
C ALA A 216 23.44 0.47 4.34
N ALA A 217 22.39 0.58 5.17
CA ALA A 217 21.95 -0.48 6.09
C ALA A 217 21.24 -1.62 5.37
N GLN A 218 20.45 -1.32 4.32
CA GLN A 218 19.58 -2.25 3.61
C GLN A 218 20.17 -2.66 2.24
N LYS A 219 21.20 -3.50 2.24
CA LYS A 219 21.96 -3.88 1.02
C LYS A 219 21.12 -4.63 -0.02
N ALA A 220 20.07 -5.36 0.39
CA ALA A 220 19.19 -6.12 -0.49
C ALA A 220 18.02 -5.32 -1.03
N VAL A 221 17.83 -4.08 -0.56
CA VAL A 221 16.73 -3.19 -0.98
C VAL A 221 17.18 -2.32 -2.15
N GLU A 222 16.37 -2.31 -3.22
CA GLU A 222 16.57 -1.37 -4.32
C GLU A 222 16.11 0.03 -3.87
N VAL A 223 16.98 1.05 -3.94
CA VAL A 223 16.65 2.43 -3.57
C VAL A 223 16.89 3.37 -4.74
N GLN A 224 15.81 4.01 -5.18
CA GLN A 224 15.79 5.02 -6.24
C GLN A 224 15.59 6.41 -5.63
N ILE A 225 16.36 7.38 -6.09
CA ILE A 225 16.31 8.76 -5.61
C ILE A 225 16.05 9.66 -6.81
N TYR A 226 15.14 10.63 -6.67
CA TYR A 226 14.68 11.53 -7.72
C TYR A 226 14.91 12.99 -7.31
N ALA A 227 15.12 13.87 -8.27
CA ALA A 227 15.13 15.32 -8.06
C ALA A 227 13.70 15.83 -7.80
N ALA A 228 13.14 15.52 -6.62
CA ALA A 228 11.74 15.76 -6.28
C ALA A 228 11.53 15.92 -4.77
N ASP A 229 10.43 16.56 -4.38
CA ASP A 229 10.01 16.75 -2.99
C ASP A 229 9.08 15.62 -2.51
N HIS A 230 8.70 15.67 -1.22
CA HIS A 230 7.74 14.74 -0.62
C HIS A 230 6.39 14.74 -1.35
N GLY A 231 5.86 13.58 -1.67
CA GLY A 231 4.57 13.46 -2.37
C GLY A 231 4.64 13.70 -3.88
N PHE A 232 5.81 13.60 -4.49
CA PHE A 232 6.03 13.87 -5.92
C PHE A 232 5.14 13.05 -6.87
N ASN A 233 4.57 11.94 -6.41
CA ASN A 233 3.67 11.10 -7.21
C ASN A 233 2.22 11.60 -7.21
N CYS A 234 1.84 12.50 -6.30
CA CYS A 234 0.45 12.95 -6.19
C CYS A 234 0.18 14.16 -7.06
N ASP A 235 -0.56 13.94 -8.17
CA ASP A 235 -0.93 14.97 -9.15
C ASP A 235 -1.88 16.05 -8.61
N GLN A 236 -2.41 15.86 -7.39
CA GLN A 236 -3.28 16.83 -6.69
C GLN A 236 -2.52 17.71 -5.70
N ARG A 237 -1.18 17.56 -5.59
CA ARG A 237 -0.32 18.33 -4.68
C ARG A 237 0.62 19.25 -5.43
N GLY A 238 0.98 20.38 -4.80
CA GLY A 238 1.95 21.32 -5.36
C GLY A 238 3.37 20.76 -5.49
N SER A 239 3.67 19.64 -4.82
CA SER A 239 4.94 18.92 -4.92
C SER A 239 4.99 17.90 -6.07
N TYR A 240 3.92 17.78 -6.87
CA TYR A 240 3.89 16.86 -8.00
C TYR A 240 5.05 17.09 -8.97
N ASN A 241 5.73 16.01 -9.32
CA ASN A 241 6.79 16.04 -10.32
C ASN A 241 6.51 14.93 -11.35
N ALA A 242 6.01 15.33 -12.52
CA ALA A 242 5.55 14.40 -13.56
C ALA A 242 6.67 13.48 -14.06
N GLU A 243 7.89 13.96 -14.19
CA GLU A 243 9.03 13.16 -14.64
C GLU A 243 9.40 12.10 -13.60
N ALA A 244 9.54 12.49 -12.34
CA ALA A 244 9.84 11.58 -11.24
C ALA A 244 8.70 10.56 -11.05
N ALA A 245 7.44 10.99 -11.11
CA ALA A 245 6.27 10.12 -10.97
C ALA A 245 6.20 9.07 -12.09
N THR A 246 6.40 9.49 -13.34
CA THR A 246 6.41 8.60 -14.51
C THR A 246 7.51 7.55 -14.39
N LEU A 247 8.74 7.99 -14.13
CA LEU A 247 9.89 7.09 -14.03
C LEU A 247 9.77 6.14 -12.83
N ALA A 248 9.22 6.61 -11.69
CA ALA A 248 8.97 5.77 -10.52
C ALA A 248 7.90 4.70 -10.82
N LEU A 249 6.81 5.06 -11.52
CA LEU A 249 5.77 4.12 -11.92
C LEU A 249 6.30 3.06 -12.91
N GLU A 250 7.09 3.45 -13.90
CA GLU A 250 7.72 2.52 -14.85
C GLU A 250 8.59 1.49 -14.12
N ARG A 251 9.42 1.94 -13.18
CA ARG A 251 10.27 1.07 -12.34
C ARG A 251 9.44 0.15 -11.44
N THR A 252 8.38 0.69 -10.82
CA THR A 252 7.44 -0.07 -9.99
C THR A 252 6.76 -1.17 -10.79
N LEU A 253 6.22 -0.85 -11.96
CA LEU A 253 5.57 -1.85 -12.81
C LEU A 253 6.55 -2.91 -13.32
N ALA A 254 7.78 -2.51 -13.67
CA ALA A 254 8.83 -3.46 -14.04
C ALA A 254 9.21 -4.37 -12.86
N PHE A 255 9.26 -3.83 -11.64
CA PHE A 255 9.53 -4.59 -10.42
C PHE A 255 8.39 -5.58 -10.10
N PHE A 256 7.14 -5.14 -10.17
CA PHE A 256 6.00 -6.03 -9.95
C PHE A 256 5.88 -7.11 -11.02
N ARG A 257 6.18 -6.82 -12.28
CA ARG A 257 6.25 -7.87 -13.34
C ARG A 257 7.27 -8.96 -13.02
N ARG A 258 8.38 -8.65 -12.37
CA ARG A 258 9.40 -9.66 -11.99
C ARG A 258 8.97 -10.50 -10.80
N HIS A 259 8.24 -9.95 -9.86
CA HIS A 259 8.00 -10.58 -8.56
C HIS A 259 6.56 -11.00 -8.30
N VAL A 260 5.58 -10.34 -8.95
CA VAL A 260 4.14 -10.59 -8.73
C VAL A 260 3.49 -11.26 -9.96
N GLY A 261 3.86 -10.84 -11.16
CA GLY A 261 3.32 -11.45 -12.39
C GLY A 261 3.15 -10.48 -13.55
#